data_d350231116cccd22bc18ddf6198ec726
#
_entry.id   d350231116cccd22bc18ddf6198ec726
#
_cell.length_a   1.000
_cell.length_b   1.000
_cell.length_c   1.000
_cell.angle_alpha   90.00
_cell.angle_beta   90.00
_cell.angle_gamma   90.00
#
_symmetry.space_group_name_H-M   'P 1'
#
loop_
_entity.id
_entity.type
_entity.pdbx_description
1 polymer ?
#
loop_
_entity_poly.entity_id
_entity_poly.type
_entity_poly.pdbx_seq_one_letter_code
_entity_poly.pdbx_strand_id
1 'polypeptide(L)'
;MTQDSTDDLTPDRNAVDDGPQSPAEAAAAELASRLNKSETELADTKDKLLRALAETENQRRRGQRERDDASKYAAANFAKDMLEVADNFRRALTSVDAESLLDEGAKALIEGIAATERTLLAAFERHGIKRIEPEIGERFDPHWHEALFEVPNTGHPGGSVAQVVQAGYRMHDRLLRPALVGVAKAGAPSTGSTVDQTV
;
A
#
# COMPACT_ATOMS: atom_id res chain seq x y z
N MET A 1 -66.56 -42.07 64.23
CA MET A 1 -66.07 -41.01 65.05
C MET A 1 -65.42 -40.02 64.10
N THR A 2 -66.19 -39.07 63.62
CA THR A 2 -66.20 -37.67 63.93
C THR A 2 -65.04 -36.95 63.32
N GLN A 3 -65.42 -36.12 62.28
CA GLN A 3 -65.31 -34.66 62.21
C GLN A 3 -63.94 -34.18 61.72
N ASP A 4 -63.72 -33.19 60.95
CA ASP A 4 -64.60 -32.03 60.61
C ASP A 4 -63.99 -31.30 59.44
N SER A 5 -64.83 -30.70 58.71
CA SER A 5 -64.68 -29.62 57.72
C SER A 5 -63.67 -28.60 58.12
N THR A 6 -63.03 -28.03 57.17
CA THR A 6 -63.22 -26.60 56.89
C THR A 6 -62.68 -26.23 55.51
N ASP A 7 -63.58 -25.94 54.70
CA ASP A 7 -63.60 -25.06 53.56
C ASP A 7 -62.84 -23.75 53.84
N ASP A 8 -61.80 -23.42 53.08
CA ASP A 8 -61.30 -22.05 53.02
C ASP A 8 -61.25 -21.62 51.55
N LEU A 9 -62.40 -21.12 51.12
CA LEU A 9 -62.58 -20.35 49.92
C LEU A 9 -61.96 -18.93 50.14
N THR A 10 -60.72 -18.78 49.80
CA THR A 10 -60.17 -17.41 49.56
C THR A 10 -60.48 -17.01 48.14
N PRO A 11 -61.27 -15.95 47.90
CA PRO A 11 -61.47 -15.43 46.55
C PRO A 11 -60.18 -14.73 46.11
N ASP A 12 -59.68 -15.21 44.97
CA ASP A 12 -58.63 -14.56 44.23
C ASP A 12 -59.09 -13.12 43.82
N ARG A 13 -58.71 -12.15 44.66
CA ARG A 13 -58.80 -10.73 44.38
C ARG A 13 -57.50 -10.28 43.82
N ASN A 14 -57.36 -10.31 42.49
CA ASN A 14 -56.53 -9.36 41.75
C ASN A 14 -56.48 -9.68 40.26
N ALA A 15 -57.66 -9.73 39.63
CA ALA A 15 -57.72 -9.36 38.23
C ALA A 15 -58.14 -7.89 38.21
N VAL A 16 -57.15 -6.98 38.39
CA VAL A 16 -57.39 -5.59 38.08
C VAL A 16 -57.35 -5.52 36.55
N ASP A 17 -58.55 -5.42 35.98
CA ASP A 17 -58.72 -5.06 34.58
C ASP A 17 -58.33 -3.57 34.48
N ASP A 18 -57.08 -3.30 34.10
CA ASP A 18 -56.47 -1.98 33.97
C ASP A 18 -56.73 -1.37 32.57
N GLY A 19 -57.91 -1.66 32.05
CA GLY A 19 -58.45 -0.95 30.88
C GLY A 19 -58.75 0.51 31.20
N PRO A 20 -58.63 1.44 30.23
CA PRO A 20 -58.83 2.87 30.47
C PRO A 20 -60.25 3.12 31.03
N GLN A 21 -60.31 3.63 32.26
CA GLN A 21 -61.51 3.81 33.03
C GLN A 21 -62.33 5.04 32.58
N SER A 22 -61.83 5.88 31.67
CA SER A 22 -62.53 7.00 31.09
C SER A 22 -62.15 7.24 29.59
N PRO A 23 -63.10 7.82 28.80
CA PRO A 23 -62.77 8.18 27.39
C PRO A 23 -61.64 9.16 27.28
N ALA A 24 -61.30 9.95 28.26
CA ALA A 24 -60.20 10.90 28.30
C ALA A 24 -58.85 10.16 28.49
N GLU A 25 -58.79 9.12 29.30
CA GLU A 25 -57.62 8.28 29.52
C GLU A 25 -57.28 7.46 28.25
N ALA A 26 -58.30 6.92 27.57
CA ALA A 26 -58.13 6.25 26.30
C ALA A 26 -57.54 7.15 25.22
N ALA A 27 -58.06 8.39 25.11
CA ALA A 27 -57.52 9.39 24.19
C ALA A 27 -56.09 9.83 24.54
N ALA A 28 -55.75 9.98 25.82
CA ALA A 28 -54.41 10.29 26.28
C ALA A 28 -53.42 9.15 25.97
N ALA A 29 -53.82 7.90 26.17
CA ALA A 29 -53.00 6.70 25.82
C ALA A 29 -52.75 6.61 24.29
N GLU A 30 -53.76 6.90 23.46
CA GLU A 30 -53.59 6.91 22.00
C GLU A 30 -52.65 8.03 21.56
N LEU A 31 -52.76 9.25 22.13
CA LEU A 31 -51.84 10.36 21.85
C LEU A 31 -50.40 10.03 22.27
N ALA A 32 -50.23 9.44 23.44
CA ALA A 32 -48.90 9.01 23.91
C ALA A 32 -48.26 7.94 22.98
N SER A 33 -49.08 6.98 22.52
CA SER A 33 -48.62 5.97 21.54
C SER A 33 -48.22 6.59 20.22
N ARG A 34 -49.00 7.56 19.70
CA ARG A 34 -48.67 8.29 18.47
C ARG A 34 -47.39 9.14 18.64
N LEU A 35 -47.24 9.78 19.79
CA LEU A 35 -46.05 10.57 20.11
C LEU A 35 -44.80 9.67 20.13
N ASN A 36 -44.82 8.57 20.87
CA ASN A 36 -43.73 7.60 20.93
C ASN A 36 -43.36 7.03 19.54
N LYS A 37 -44.36 6.73 18.72
CA LYS A 37 -44.12 6.25 17.34
C LYS A 37 -43.45 7.33 16.51
N SER A 38 -43.90 8.57 16.58
CA SER A 38 -43.31 9.71 15.86
C SER A 38 -41.86 9.99 16.33
N GLU A 39 -41.59 9.90 17.63
CA GLU A 39 -40.24 10.06 18.19
C GLU A 39 -39.29 8.97 17.72
N THR A 40 -39.76 7.71 17.68
CA THR A 40 -38.98 6.58 17.17
C THR A 40 -38.67 6.73 15.68
N GLU A 41 -39.67 7.08 14.87
CA GLU A 41 -39.47 7.34 13.44
C GLU A 41 -38.49 8.49 13.18
N LEU A 42 -38.58 9.55 14.03
CA LEU A 42 -37.65 10.68 13.95
C LEU A 42 -36.23 10.31 14.36
N ALA A 43 -36.07 9.49 15.40
CA ALA A 43 -34.77 8.95 15.81
C ALA A 43 -34.14 8.09 14.70
N ASP A 44 -34.91 7.16 14.12
CA ASP A 44 -34.49 6.31 13.02
C ASP A 44 -34.08 7.12 11.78
N THR A 45 -34.86 8.16 11.48
CA THR A 45 -34.59 9.03 10.32
C THR A 45 -33.31 9.85 10.53
N LYS A 46 -33.11 10.37 11.75
CA LYS A 46 -31.84 11.06 12.11
C LYS A 46 -30.65 10.14 11.99
N ASP A 47 -30.76 8.90 12.47
CA ASP A 47 -29.69 7.91 12.40
C ASP A 47 -29.34 7.58 10.95
N LYS A 48 -30.34 7.35 10.11
CA LYS A 48 -30.18 7.14 8.65
C LYS A 48 -29.50 8.34 7.97
N LEU A 49 -29.93 9.55 8.32
CA LEU A 49 -29.35 10.78 7.80
C LEU A 49 -27.85 10.91 8.18
N LEU A 50 -27.53 10.72 9.45
CA LEU A 50 -26.14 10.81 9.93
C LEU A 50 -25.25 9.77 9.24
N ARG A 51 -25.74 8.54 9.08
CA ARG A 51 -25.03 7.48 8.36
C ARG A 51 -24.81 7.82 6.90
N ALA A 52 -25.84 8.32 6.20
CA ALA A 52 -25.75 8.75 4.82
C ALA A 52 -24.77 9.93 4.62
N LEU A 53 -24.76 10.89 5.56
CA LEU A 53 -23.79 11.99 5.55
C LEU A 53 -22.35 11.49 5.73
N ALA A 54 -22.13 10.56 6.67
CA ALA A 54 -20.83 9.96 6.89
C ALA A 54 -20.33 9.18 5.66
N GLU A 55 -21.20 8.39 5.02
CA GLU A 55 -20.90 7.68 3.77
C GLU A 55 -20.55 8.64 2.62
N THR A 56 -21.34 9.71 2.48
CA THR A 56 -21.09 10.74 1.44
C THR A 56 -19.72 11.41 1.64
N GLU A 57 -19.40 11.78 2.88
CA GLU A 57 -18.08 12.38 3.16
C GLU A 57 -16.93 11.40 2.93
N ASN A 58 -17.10 10.13 3.30
CA ASN A 58 -16.10 9.09 3.02
C ASN A 58 -15.91 8.88 1.52
N GLN A 59 -16.99 8.85 0.74
CA GLN A 59 -16.92 8.74 -0.73
C GLN A 59 -16.25 9.97 -1.35
N ARG A 60 -16.57 11.17 -0.85
CA ARG A 60 -15.95 12.41 -1.31
C ARG A 60 -14.44 12.38 -1.09
N ARG A 61 -13.99 12.00 0.12
CA ARG A 61 -12.57 11.89 0.46
C ARG A 61 -11.86 10.83 -0.36
N ARG A 62 -12.52 9.69 -0.57
CA ARG A 62 -11.99 8.61 -1.41
C ARG A 62 -11.84 9.08 -2.86
N GLY A 63 -12.88 9.67 -3.44
CA GLY A 63 -12.85 10.18 -4.81
C GLY A 63 -11.81 11.28 -5.02
N GLN A 64 -11.54 12.10 -4.01
CA GLN A 64 -10.45 13.09 -4.08
C GLN A 64 -9.07 12.41 -4.15
N ARG A 65 -8.81 11.43 -3.27
CA ARG A 65 -7.55 10.66 -3.31
C ARG A 65 -7.35 9.94 -4.63
N GLU A 66 -8.39 9.29 -5.16
CA GLU A 66 -8.33 8.59 -6.44
C GLU A 66 -8.00 9.54 -7.61
N ARG A 67 -8.55 10.76 -7.60
CA ARG A 67 -8.20 11.79 -8.61
C ARG A 67 -6.76 12.26 -8.47
N ASP A 68 -6.32 12.52 -7.26
CA ASP A 68 -4.95 12.96 -6.98
C ASP A 68 -3.95 11.88 -7.41
N ASP A 69 -4.22 10.61 -7.09
CA ASP A 69 -3.42 9.47 -7.50
C ASP A 69 -3.45 9.27 -9.03
N ALA A 70 -4.62 9.37 -9.65
CA ALA A 70 -4.75 9.28 -11.11
C ALA A 70 -3.94 10.36 -11.82
N SER A 71 -3.97 11.60 -11.32
CA SER A 71 -3.15 12.70 -11.86
C SER A 71 -1.65 12.47 -11.63
N LYS A 72 -1.27 12.04 -10.42
CA LYS A 72 0.12 11.79 -10.01
C LYS A 72 0.78 10.69 -10.83
N TYR A 73 0.02 9.65 -11.19
CA TYR A 73 0.54 8.47 -11.89
C TYR A 73 0.07 8.34 -13.34
N ALA A 74 -0.57 9.36 -13.91
CA ALA A 74 -1.08 9.34 -15.29
C ALA A 74 -0.01 8.93 -16.32
N ALA A 75 1.23 9.39 -16.13
CA ALA A 75 2.35 9.12 -17.01
C ALA A 75 3.10 7.81 -16.72
N ALA A 76 2.68 7.01 -15.73
CA ALA A 76 3.45 5.84 -15.29
C ALA A 76 3.68 4.79 -16.39
N ASN A 77 2.68 4.53 -17.23
CA ASN A 77 2.82 3.57 -18.32
C ASN A 77 3.75 4.09 -19.41
N PHE A 78 3.55 5.34 -19.82
CA PHE A 78 4.45 5.99 -20.78
C PHE A 78 5.90 6.03 -20.24
N ALA A 79 6.06 6.34 -18.96
CA ALA A 79 7.37 6.34 -18.32
C ALA A 79 8.03 4.97 -18.40
N LYS A 80 7.30 3.86 -18.17
CA LYS A 80 7.85 2.50 -18.29
C LYS A 80 8.41 2.23 -19.69
N ASP A 81 7.68 2.62 -20.72
CA ASP A 81 8.14 2.43 -22.11
C ASP A 81 9.39 3.26 -22.40
N MET A 82 9.47 4.46 -21.82
CA MET A 82 10.64 5.35 -21.95
C MET A 82 11.88 4.85 -21.18
N LEU A 83 11.72 3.97 -20.18
CA LEU A 83 12.88 3.36 -19.49
C LEU A 83 13.75 2.53 -20.44
N GLU A 84 13.16 1.85 -21.42
CA GLU A 84 13.90 1.08 -22.40
C GLU A 84 14.78 1.98 -23.29
N VAL A 85 14.29 3.18 -23.59
CA VAL A 85 15.07 4.19 -24.33
C VAL A 85 16.27 4.64 -23.50
N ALA A 86 16.06 4.92 -22.21
CA ALA A 86 17.15 5.29 -21.31
C ALA A 86 18.20 4.19 -21.18
N ASP A 87 17.76 2.91 -21.07
CA ASP A 87 18.66 1.77 -21.02
C ASP A 87 19.45 1.61 -22.33
N ASN A 88 18.83 1.87 -23.48
CA ASN A 88 19.49 1.83 -24.78
C ASN A 88 20.59 2.90 -24.91
N PHE A 89 20.32 4.13 -24.44
CA PHE A 89 21.35 5.17 -24.39
C PHE A 89 22.51 4.75 -23.52
N ARG A 90 22.24 4.24 -22.33
CA ARG A 90 23.29 3.76 -21.43
C ARG A 90 24.10 2.63 -22.03
N ARG A 91 23.44 1.64 -22.62
CA ARG A 91 24.11 0.52 -23.29
C ARG A 91 24.99 1.02 -24.43
N ALA A 92 24.51 1.97 -25.24
CA ALA A 92 25.32 2.57 -26.30
C ALA A 92 26.58 3.25 -25.75
N LEU A 93 26.43 4.04 -24.66
CA LEU A 93 27.56 4.72 -24.03
C LEU A 93 28.57 3.75 -23.38
N THR A 94 28.09 2.66 -22.79
CA THR A 94 28.98 1.66 -22.14
C THR A 94 29.62 0.70 -23.14
N SER A 95 29.06 0.57 -24.35
CA SER A 95 29.63 -0.32 -25.40
C SER A 95 30.83 0.27 -26.13
N VAL A 96 31.08 1.55 -25.97
CA VAL A 96 32.15 2.29 -26.64
C VAL A 96 33.17 2.76 -25.60
N ASP A 97 34.43 2.38 -25.80
CA ASP A 97 35.53 2.96 -25.06
C ASP A 97 35.91 4.32 -25.67
N ALA A 98 35.44 5.38 -25.02
CA ALA A 98 35.64 6.75 -25.50
C ALA A 98 37.13 7.14 -25.58
N GLU A 99 37.97 6.51 -24.78
CA GLU A 99 39.44 6.78 -24.77
C GLU A 99 40.14 6.15 -25.97
N SER A 100 39.59 5.06 -26.51
CA SER A 100 40.16 4.36 -27.68
C SER A 100 39.78 5.01 -29.02
N LEU A 101 38.85 5.97 -29.03
CA LEU A 101 38.42 6.63 -30.26
C LEU A 101 39.45 7.65 -30.75
N LEU A 102 39.94 7.44 -31.94
CA LEU A 102 40.88 8.34 -32.61
C LEU A 102 40.15 9.42 -33.44
N ASP A 103 38.90 9.18 -33.81
CA ASP A 103 38.10 10.08 -34.62
C ASP A 103 37.32 11.12 -33.78
N GLU A 104 37.57 12.40 -34.01
CA GLU A 104 36.91 13.51 -33.31
C GLU A 104 35.40 13.58 -33.60
N GLY A 105 34.97 13.13 -34.79
CA GLY A 105 33.55 13.05 -35.12
C GLY A 105 32.82 11.99 -34.27
N ALA A 106 33.46 10.85 -34.04
CA ALA A 106 32.93 9.81 -33.17
C ALA A 106 32.85 10.25 -31.70
N LYS A 107 33.86 10.98 -31.21
CA LYS A 107 33.81 11.58 -29.85
C LYS A 107 32.65 12.56 -29.69
N ALA A 108 32.50 13.48 -30.64
CA ALA A 108 31.39 14.44 -30.62
C ALA A 108 30.01 13.78 -30.66
N LEU A 109 29.87 12.65 -31.40
CA LEU A 109 28.64 11.87 -31.43
C LEU A 109 28.34 11.27 -30.06
N ILE A 110 29.34 10.67 -29.40
CA ILE A 110 29.17 10.08 -28.05
C ILE A 110 28.83 11.14 -27.01
N GLU A 111 29.49 12.29 -27.07
CA GLU A 111 29.10 13.43 -26.22
C GLU A 111 27.65 13.88 -26.44
N GLY A 112 27.20 13.92 -27.69
CA GLY A 112 25.81 14.21 -28.04
C GLY A 112 24.83 13.20 -27.47
N ILE A 113 25.14 11.90 -27.54
CA ILE A 113 24.33 10.83 -26.94
C ILE A 113 24.30 10.97 -25.42
N ALA A 114 25.44 11.20 -24.76
CA ALA A 114 25.52 11.40 -23.32
C ALA A 114 24.75 12.65 -22.86
N ALA A 115 24.76 13.73 -23.63
CA ALA A 115 23.96 14.93 -23.36
C ALA A 115 22.45 14.64 -23.49
N THR A 116 22.07 13.80 -24.45
CA THR A 116 20.66 13.39 -24.65
C THR A 116 20.17 12.51 -23.50
N GLU A 117 20.98 11.52 -23.04
CA GLU A 117 20.68 10.71 -21.87
C GLU A 117 20.47 11.61 -20.63
N ARG A 118 21.40 12.54 -20.37
CA ARG A 118 21.29 13.48 -19.23
C ARG A 118 20.01 14.30 -19.28
N THR A 119 19.65 14.77 -20.47
CA THR A 119 18.40 15.54 -20.67
C THR A 119 17.16 14.71 -20.38
N LEU A 120 17.14 13.44 -20.83
CA LEU A 120 16.07 12.50 -20.57
C LEU A 120 15.94 12.20 -19.07
N LEU A 121 17.05 11.90 -18.38
CA LEU A 121 17.04 11.65 -16.94
C LEU A 121 16.59 12.88 -16.14
N ALA A 122 17.02 14.08 -16.51
CA ALA A 122 16.56 15.32 -15.91
C ALA A 122 15.04 15.54 -16.14
N ALA A 123 14.51 15.12 -17.29
CA ALA A 123 13.06 15.14 -17.53
C ALA A 123 12.34 14.13 -16.60
N PHE A 124 12.88 12.96 -16.41
CA PHE A 124 12.33 11.97 -15.47
C PHE A 124 12.26 12.55 -14.05
N GLU A 125 13.33 13.16 -13.56
CA GLU A 125 13.35 13.77 -12.21
C GLU A 125 12.28 14.86 -12.04
N ARG A 126 12.07 15.72 -13.05
CA ARG A 126 10.99 16.72 -13.02
C ARG A 126 9.59 16.13 -12.87
N HIS A 127 9.41 14.90 -13.39
CA HIS A 127 8.15 14.14 -13.26
C HIS A 127 8.12 13.20 -12.06
N GLY A 128 9.08 13.35 -11.13
CA GLY A 128 9.14 12.54 -9.91
C GLY A 128 9.62 11.09 -10.14
N ILE A 129 10.19 10.80 -11.31
CA ILE A 129 10.78 9.50 -11.62
C ILE A 129 12.24 9.53 -11.15
N LYS A 130 12.59 8.63 -10.23
CA LYS A 130 13.93 8.50 -9.67
C LYS A 130 14.53 7.15 -10.03
N ARG A 131 15.80 7.16 -10.35
CA ARG A 131 16.59 5.98 -10.60
C ARG A 131 16.90 5.25 -9.29
N ILE A 132 16.85 3.92 -9.33
CA ILE A 132 17.26 3.03 -8.26
C ILE A 132 18.50 2.28 -8.77
N GLU A 133 19.62 2.59 -8.17
CA GLU A 133 20.91 1.96 -8.50
C GLU A 133 21.62 1.71 -7.17
N PRO A 134 21.46 0.50 -6.60
CA PRO A 134 22.11 0.16 -5.35
C PRO A 134 23.62 0.11 -5.53
N GLU A 135 24.35 0.47 -4.48
CA GLU A 135 25.81 0.34 -4.46
C GLU A 135 26.22 -1.12 -4.30
N ILE A 136 27.39 -1.45 -4.84
CA ILE A 136 27.97 -2.79 -4.65
C ILE A 136 28.30 -2.97 -3.16
N GLY A 137 27.83 -4.08 -2.56
CA GLY A 137 27.93 -4.34 -1.14
C GLY A 137 26.73 -3.87 -0.32
N GLU A 138 25.83 -3.07 -0.90
CA GLU A 138 24.57 -2.68 -0.27
C GLU A 138 23.68 -3.90 -0.02
N ARG A 139 22.87 -3.85 1.05
CA ARG A 139 21.95 -4.94 1.38
C ARG A 139 20.85 -5.04 0.33
N PHE A 140 20.58 -6.25 -0.14
CA PHE A 140 19.46 -6.53 -1.03
C PHE A 140 18.11 -6.16 -0.36
N ASP A 141 17.31 -5.36 -1.04
CA ASP A 141 15.95 -4.99 -0.62
C ASP A 141 14.92 -5.49 -1.65
N PRO A 142 14.08 -6.47 -1.31
CA PRO A 142 13.06 -7.01 -2.21
C PRO A 142 12.01 -6.00 -2.69
N HIS A 143 11.86 -4.85 -2.01
CA HIS A 143 10.93 -3.80 -2.45
C HIS A 143 11.41 -3.04 -3.69
N TRP A 144 12.76 -2.95 -3.86
CA TRP A 144 13.37 -2.14 -4.90
C TRP A 144 14.24 -2.93 -5.86
N HIS A 145 14.68 -4.13 -5.45
CA HIS A 145 15.63 -4.96 -6.19
C HIS A 145 15.02 -6.30 -6.54
N GLU A 146 15.44 -6.84 -7.68
CA GLU A 146 15.12 -8.20 -8.14
C GLU A 146 16.43 -8.94 -8.39
N ALA A 147 16.63 -10.05 -7.69
CA ALA A 147 17.83 -10.87 -7.83
C ALA A 147 17.69 -11.82 -9.03
N LEU A 148 18.60 -11.71 -10.00
CA LEU A 148 18.62 -12.59 -11.17
C LEU A 148 19.46 -13.84 -10.93
N PHE A 149 20.60 -13.70 -10.23
CA PHE A 149 21.55 -14.78 -9.98
C PHE A 149 22.40 -14.51 -8.74
N GLU A 150 23.02 -15.56 -8.24
CA GLU A 150 24.00 -15.47 -7.15
C GLU A 150 25.42 -15.40 -7.72
N VAL A 151 26.24 -14.49 -7.19
CA VAL A 151 27.64 -14.32 -7.54
C VAL A 151 28.52 -14.90 -6.42
N PRO A 152 29.31 -15.94 -6.68
CA PRO A 152 30.21 -16.48 -5.68
C PRO A 152 31.49 -15.61 -5.54
N ASN A 153 32.15 -15.68 -4.39
CA ASN A 153 33.45 -15.07 -4.14
C ASN A 153 33.55 -13.56 -4.38
N THR A 154 32.52 -12.80 -4.00
CA THR A 154 32.46 -11.36 -4.20
C THR A 154 33.23 -10.54 -3.17
N GLY A 155 33.63 -11.14 -2.05
CA GLY A 155 34.22 -10.43 -0.91
C GLY A 155 33.21 -9.63 -0.09
N HIS A 156 31.93 -9.61 -0.49
CA HIS A 156 30.85 -8.93 0.20
C HIS A 156 30.02 -9.90 1.05
N PRO A 157 29.29 -9.41 2.06
CA PRO A 157 28.40 -10.22 2.89
C PRO A 157 27.36 -10.93 2.02
N GLY A 158 27.05 -12.20 2.35
CA GLY A 158 25.99 -12.94 1.66
C GLY A 158 24.65 -12.20 1.76
N GLY A 159 23.92 -12.13 0.64
CA GLY A 159 22.67 -11.37 0.55
C GLY A 159 22.86 -9.87 0.31
N SER A 160 24.06 -9.40 -0.06
CA SER A 160 24.30 -8.05 -0.53
C SER A 160 24.34 -8.00 -2.07
N VAL A 161 24.17 -6.81 -2.63
CA VAL A 161 24.29 -6.56 -4.07
C VAL A 161 25.74 -6.73 -4.49
N ALA A 162 25.99 -7.67 -5.39
CA ALA A 162 27.34 -7.93 -5.94
C ALA A 162 27.54 -7.20 -7.27
N GLN A 163 26.47 -7.05 -8.04
CA GLN A 163 26.52 -6.43 -9.37
C GLN A 163 25.14 -5.86 -9.72
N VAL A 164 25.11 -4.69 -10.34
CA VAL A 164 23.88 -4.13 -10.93
C VAL A 164 23.88 -4.45 -12.42
N VAL A 165 22.87 -5.22 -12.86
CA VAL A 165 22.68 -5.58 -14.26
C VAL A 165 21.87 -4.51 -14.99
N GLN A 166 20.81 -4.02 -14.35
CA GLN A 166 19.94 -3.01 -14.90
C GLN A 166 19.40 -2.11 -13.78
N ALA A 167 19.44 -0.81 -13.98
CA ALA A 167 18.92 0.14 -13.02
C ALA A 167 17.40 0.03 -12.90
N GLY A 168 16.89 0.12 -11.67
CA GLY A 168 15.48 0.27 -11.38
C GLY A 168 15.02 1.72 -11.48
N TYR A 169 13.70 1.90 -11.45
CA TYR A 169 13.08 3.23 -11.42
C TYR A 169 11.81 3.24 -10.57
N ARG A 170 11.58 4.31 -9.85
CA ARG A 170 10.35 4.58 -9.12
C ARG A 170 9.77 5.94 -9.51
N MET A 171 8.45 6.05 -9.51
CA MET A 171 7.74 7.30 -9.71
C MET A 171 7.08 7.68 -8.39
N HIS A 172 7.59 8.74 -7.76
CA HIS A 172 7.25 9.11 -6.38
C HIS A 172 7.48 7.95 -5.41
N ASP A 173 6.41 7.34 -4.90
CA ASP A 173 6.40 6.20 -3.98
C ASP A 173 6.08 4.86 -4.66
N ARG A 174 5.74 4.87 -5.96
CA ARG A 174 5.39 3.67 -6.73
C ARG A 174 6.57 3.14 -7.54
N LEU A 175 6.86 1.86 -7.38
CA LEU A 175 7.84 1.16 -8.21
C LEU A 175 7.34 1.08 -9.67
N LEU A 176 8.17 1.53 -10.62
CA LEU A 176 7.96 1.34 -12.06
C LEU A 176 8.62 0.05 -12.55
N ARG A 177 9.88 -0.14 -12.14
CA ARG A 177 10.69 -1.32 -12.47
C ARG A 177 11.74 -1.53 -11.36
N PRO A 178 11.91 -2.75 -10.82
CA PRO A 178 12.98 -3.04 -9.86
C PRO A 178 14.36 -2.93 -10.51
N ALA A 179 15.40 -2.72 -9.71
CA ALA A 179 16.76 -2.86 -10.14
C ALA A 179 17.10 -4.35 -10.25
N LEU A 180 17.56 -4.80 -11.41
CA LEU A 180 18.02 -6.18 -11.60
C LEU A 180 19.46 -6.29 -11.12
N VAL A 181 19.68 -7.18 -10.15
CA VAL A 181 20.97 -7.32 -9.48
C VAL A 181 21.46 -8.77 -9.40
N GLY A 182 22.76 -8.96 -9.38
CA GLY A 182 23.39 -10.17 -8.91
C GLY A 182 23.62 -10.04 -7.40
N VAL A 183 23.29 -11.04 -6.63
CA VAL A 183 23.42 -11.05 -5.16
C VAL A 183 24.62 -11.88 -4.75
N ALA A 184 25.39 -11.39 -3.79
CA ALA A 184 26.52 -12.13 -3.24
C ALA A 184 26.03 -13.42 -2.58
N LYS A 185 26.58 -14.56 -3.02
CA LYS A 185 26.32 -15.84 -2.37
C LYS A 185 26.91 -15.82 -0.96
N ALA A 186 26.14 -16.28 0.02
CA ALA A 186 26.69 -16.49 1.35
C ALA A 186 27.90 -17.43 1.24
N GLY A 187 29.10 -16.91 1.46
CA GLY A 187 30.31 -17.74 1.53
C GLY A 187 30.10 -18.78 2.61
N ALA A 188 30.48 -20.03 2.34
CA ALA A 188 30.65 -20.97 3.43
C ALA A 188 31.59 -20.32 4.45
N PRO A 189 31.31 -20.41 5.76
CA PRO A 189 32.20 -19.87 6.77
C PRO A 189 33.60 -20.45 6.48
N SER A 190 34.59 -19.57 6.29
CA SER A 190 35.98 -20.00 6.19
C SER A 190 36.30 -20.70 7.51
N THR A 191 36.21 -22.01 7.51
CA THR A 191 36.77 -22.84 8.56
C THR A 191 38.29 -22.56 8.52
N GLY A 192 38.68 -21.58 9.31
CA GLY A 192 40.08 -21.40 9.69
C GLY A 192 40.57 -22.72 10.30
N SER A 193 41.24 -23.52 9.48
CA SER A 193 41.97 -24.66 9.95
C SER A 193 43.12 -24.13 10.81
N THR A 194 42.87 -24.00 12.11
CA THR A 194 43.95 -23.99 13.10
C THR A 194 44.50 -25.40 13.13
N VAL A 195 45.55 -25.61 12.36
CA VAL A 195 46.43 -26.79 12.50
C VAL A 195 47.16 -26.56 13.82
N ASP A 196 46.69 -27.21 14.86
CA ASP A 196 47.41 -27.33 16.12
C ASP A 196 48.56 -28.32 15.90
N GLN A 197 49.77 -27.78 15.64
CA GLN A 197 51.00 -28.56 15.66
C GLN A 197 51.48 -28.59 17.10
N THR A 198 51.09 -29.63 17.83
CA THR A 198 51.77 -30.00 19.05
C THR A 198 52.85 -31.03 18.74
N VAL A 199 54.10 -30.66 18.93
CA VAL A 199 55.26 -31.52 19.03
C VAL A 199 55.41 -31.95 20.46
#